data_439671c0ff805772b1ac5de8e6218fbe
#
_entry.id   439671c0ff805772b1ac5de8e6218fbe
#
_cell.length_a   1.000
_cell.length_b   1.000
_cell.length_c   1.000
_cell.angle_alpha   90.00
_cell.angle_beta   90.00
_cell.angle_gamma   90.00
#
_symmetry.space_group_name_H-M   'P 1'
#
loop_
_entity.id
_entity.type
_entity.pdbx_description
1 polymer ?
#
loop_
_entity_poly.entity_id
_entity_poly.type
_entity_poly.pdbx_seq_one_letter_code
_entity_poly.pdbx_strand_id
1 'polypeptide(L)'
;MSQQPKPTRSQQREEARAKAASLRVERAKGDKRKRATKRALLIVGALAVVSLIGVLAINVSSNGTNGNNSNAEPANFNSTGGIKIGTGLKAYTKDFTPTPSVTKPVSVIIYEDLQCPVCHQFEIANSAQMQSWVSKGQVTVEYHPLSFLDGNSQNAYSSRAGNALMCVGNFAPDQTFAYNNILYQYQPAEQTAGPDDTALINFMANAGVQVTQAIRDCVTKKTYGNYLSKMTAYEMTHKAIDGITTPDHTPTILVNGAVYAWPQSDADYQNPAPRFAQTINALRSKN
;
A
#
# COMPACT_ATOMS: atom_id res chain seq x y z
N MET A 1 2.98 71.14 30.44
CA MET A 1 3.38 69.84 29.87
C MET A 1 3.62 68.88 31.01
N SER A 2 2.68 67.99 31.30
CA SER A 2 2.75 67.03 32.39
C SER A 2 3.53 65.79 31.87
N GLN A 3 4.73 65.53 32.46
CA GLN A 3 5.51 64.32 32.15
C GLN A 3 4.88 63.11 32.87
N GLN A 4 4.46 62.11 32.15
CA GLN A 4 4.04 60.84 32.76
C GLN A 4 5.22 60.16 33.43
N PRO A 5 5.04 59.60 34.63
CA PRO A 5 6.11 58.94 35.38
C PRO A 5 6.57 57.68 34.62
N LYS A 6 7.88 57.41 34.54
CA LYS A 6 8.46 56.21 33.92
C LYS A 6 8.01 54.95 34.67
N PRO A 7 7.62 53.87 33.99
CA PRO A 7 7.16 52.64 34.64
C PRO A 7 8.27 52.00 35.48
N THR A 8 7.90 51.46 36.63
CA THR A 8 8.81 50.77 37.54
C THR A 8 9.29 49.45 36.95
N ARG A 9 10.44 48.91 37.41
CA ARG A 9 10.94 47.61 36.99
C ARG A 9 9.92 46.45 37.17
N SER A 10 9.07 46.54 38.16
CA SER A 10 7.99 45.59 38.42
C SER A 10 6.92 45.64 37.32
N GLN A 11 6.48 46.87 36.99
CA GLN A 11 5.50 47.08 35.91
C GLN A 11 6.03 46.66 34.55
N GLN A 12 7.29 46.91 34.23
CA GLN A 12 7.90 46.43 32.97
C GLN A 12 7.95 44.90 32.88
N ARG A 13 8.22 44.20 33.99
CA ARG A 13 8.20 42.73 34.05
C ARG A 13 6.80 42.16 33.88
N GLU A 14 5.81 42.82 34.44
CA GLU A 14 4.41 42.41 34.34
C GLU A 14 3.87 42.61 32.93
N GLU A 15 4.14 43.72 32.29
CA GLU A 15 3.84 43.98 30.88
C GLU A 15 4.52 42.99 29.92
N ALA A 16 5.80 42.68 30.17
CA ALA A 16 6.53 41.68 29.39
C ALA A 16 5.94 40.28 29.53
N ARG A 17 5.50 39.90 30.76
CA ARG A 17 4.78 38.61 30.97
C ARG A 17 3.42 38.57 30.30
N ALA A 18 2.64 39.65 30.39
CA ALA A 18 1.36 39.77 29.74
C ALA A 18 1.49 39.66 28.20
N LYS A 19 2.49 40.35 27.63
CA LYS A 19 2.80 40.31 26.20
C LYS A 19 3.26 38.92 25.76
N ALA A 20 4.06 38.22 26.54
CA ALA A 20 4.49 36.85 26.26
C ALA A 20 3.32 35.85 26.35
N ALA A 21 2.41 36.07 27.30
CA ALA A 21 1.20 35.23 27.41
C ALA A 21 0.24 35.42 26.21
N SER A 22 0.00 36.67 25.78
CA SER A 22 -0.84 36.94 24.60
C SER A 22 -0.25 36.34 23.32
N LEU A 23 1.06 36.46 23.11
CA LEU A 23 1.73 35.84 21.95
C LEU A 23 1.65 34.30 21.97
N ARG A 24 1.70 33.67 23.16
CA ARG A 24 1.50 32.21 23.27
C ARG A 24 0.05 31.81 22.88
N VAL A 25 -0.94 32.57 23.31
CA VAL A 25 -2.33 32.32 22.97
C VAL A 25 -2.57 32.51 21.47
N GLU A 26 -2.03 33.55 20.86
CA GLU A 26 -2.13 33.77 19.39
C GLU A 26 -1.44 32.65 18.59
N ARG A 27 -0.23 32.23 18.98
CA ARG A 27 0.45 31.08 18.35
C ARG A 27 -0.38 29.81 18.47
N ALA A 28 -0.90 29.52 19.66
CA ALA A 28 -1.76 28.33 19.86
C ALA A 28 -3.05 28.37 19.03
N LYS A 29 -3.66 29.56 18.84
CA LYS A 29 -4.81 29.73 17.92
C LYS A 29 -4.41 29.56 16.46
N GLY A 30 -3.25 30.09 16.06
CA GLY A 30 -2.69 29.93 14.71
C GLY A 30 -2.39 28.46 14.39
N ASP A 31 -1.78 27.73 15.33
CA ASP A 31 -1.46 26.31 15.17
C ASP A 31 -2.73 25.42 15.10
N LYS A 32 -3.75 25.72 15.94
CA LYS A 32 -5.04 25.05 15.86
C LYS A 32 -5.71 25.29 14.51
N ARG A 33 -5.69 26.52 13.97
CA ARG A 33 -6.23 26.83 12.64
C ARG A 33 -5.47 26.12 11.52
N LYS A 34 -4.12 26.12 11.56
CA LYS A 34 -3.29 25.40 10.58
C LYS A 34 -3.54 23.89 10.61
N ARG A 35 -3.70 23.28 11.80
CA ARG A 35 -4.07 21.86 11.96
C ARG A 35 -5.47 21.57 11.46
N ALA A 36 -6.44 22.45 11.74
CA ALA A 36 -7.82 22.33 11.24
C ALA A 36 -7.88 22.46 9.72
N THR A 37 -7.13 23.40 9.13
CA THR A 37 -7.06 23.58 7.67
C THR A 37 -6.37 22.40 6.98
N LYS A 38 -5.28 21.87 7.57
CA LYS A 38 -4.63 20.64 7.08
C LYS A 38 -5.56 19.43 7.15
N ARG A 39 -6.30 19.27 8.26
CA ARG A 39 -7.31 18.20 8.41
C ARG A 39 -8.47 18.35 7.43
N ALA A 40 -8.96 19.57 7.23
CA ALA A 40 -10.01 19.86 6.24
C ALA A 40 -9.52 19.57 4.81
N LEU A 41 -8.27 19.89 4.46
CA LEU A 41 -7.67 19.57 3.17
C LEU A 41 -7.48 18.06 2.97
N LEU A 42 -7.12 17.32 4.02
CA LEU A 42 -7.00 15.86 3.95
C LEU A 42 -8.39 15.20 3.83
N ILE A 43 -9.41 15.70 4.54
CA ILE A 43 -10.78 15.20 4.45
C ILE A 43 -11.41 15.57 3.09
N VAL A 44 -11.18 16.78 2.58
CA VAL A 44 -11.66 17.19 1.26
C VAL A 44 -10.92 16.41 0.16
N GLY A 45 -9.62 16.13 0.33
CA GLY A 45 -8.87 15.25 -0.56
C GLY A 45 -9.44 13.84 -0.58
N ALA A 46 -9.73 13.26 0.58
CA ALA A 46 -10.33 11.93 0.70
C ALA A 46 -11.76 11.88 0.14
N LEU A 47 -12.59 12.92 0.39
CA LEU A 47 -13.96 13.00 -0.15
C LEU A 47 -13.98 13.30 -1.66
N ALA A 48 -13.01 14.05 -2.19
CA ALA A 48 -12.87 14.27 -3.63
C ALA A 48 -12.46 12.98 -4.36
N VAL A 49 -11.65 12.14 -3.75
CA VAL A 49 -11.32 10.80 -4.27
C VAL A 49 -12.55 9.89 -4.29
N VAL A 50 -13.36 9.91 -3.22
CA VAL A 50 -14.61 9.11 -3.14
C VAL A 50 -15.67 9.56 -4.14
N SER A 51 -15.83 10.88 -4.38
CA SER A 51 -16.80 11.39 -5.36
C SER A 51 -16.37 11.20 -6.82
N LEU A 52 -15.07 11.16 -7.12
CA LEU A 52 -14.55 10.80 -8.43
C LEU A 52 -14.70 9.31 -8.74
N ILE A 53 -14.63 8.43 -7.74
CA ILE A 53 -14.83 7.00 -7.91
C ILE A 53 -16.26 6.66 -8.35
N GLY A 54 -17.27 7.39 -7.85
CA GLY A 54 -18.68 7.19 -8.21
C GLY A 54 -19.02 7.55 -9.66
N VAL A 55 -18.24 8.41 -10.31
CA VAL A 55 -18.45 8.85 -11.70
C VAL A 55 -17.58 8.09 -12.70
N LEU A 56 -16.41 7.56 -12.26
CA LEU A 56 -15.50 6.80 -13.12
C LEU A 56 -15.88 5.33 -13.29
N ALA A 57 -16.68 4.75 -12.38
CA ALA A 57 -17.17 3.38 -12.51
C ALA A 57 -18.09 3.16 -13.75
N ILE A 58 -18.54 4.23 -14.40
CA ILE A 58 -19.43 4.14 -15.59
C ILE A 58 -18.64 4.27 -16.91
N ASN A 59 -17.36 4.69 -16.88
CA ASN A 59 -16.56 4.92 -18.09
C ASN A 59 -15.34 4.02 -18.30
N VAL A 60 -15.21 2.90 -17.57
CA VAL A 60 -14.16 1.90 -17.83
C VAL A 60 -14.54 0.98 -19.03
N SER A 61 -15.62 1.32 -19.74
CA SER A 61 -15.92 0.68 -21.01
C SER A 61 -15.33 1.50 -22.16
N SER A 62 -14.28 0.96 -22.78
CA SER A 62 -13.76 1.33 -24.11
C SER A 62 -12.94 2.62 -24.22
N ASN A 63 -11.62 2.57 -23.89
CA ASN A 63 -10.60 3.14 -24.81
C ASN A 63 -9.18 2.63 -24.46
N GLY A 64 -9.00 1.32 -24.47
CA GLY A 64 -7.70 0.65 -24.41
C GLY A 64 -7.66 -0.47 -25.44
N THR A 65 -7.94 -0.13 -26.70
CA THR A 65 -7.84 -1.07 -27.80
C THR A 65 -6.38 -1.28 -28.17
N ASN A 66 -5.79 -2.33 -27.61
CA ASN A 66 -4.82 -3.27 -28.17
C ASN A 66 -4.26 -4.19 -27.06
N GLY A 67 -5.06 -4.54 -26.08
CA GLY A 67 -4.75 -5.60 -25.13
C GLY A 67 -5.28 -6.93 -25.66
N ASN A 68 -4.45 -7.92 -25.66
CA ASN A 68 -4.83 -9.32 -25.90
C ASN A 68 -6.07 -9.62 -25.04
N ASN A 69 -7.18 -10.08 -25.66
CA ASN A 69 -8.39 -10.55 -24.97
C ASN A 69 -8.12 -11.91 -24.28
N SER A 70 -7.01 -12.01 -23.56
CA SER A 70 -6.64 -13.21 -22.84
C SER A 70 -7.50 -13.32 -21.57
N ASN A 71 -8.26 -14.42 -21.47
CA ASN A 71 -8.91 -14.84 -20.22
C ASN A 71 -7.95 -15.69 -19.36
N ALA A 72 -6.64 -15.57 -19.58
CA ALA A 72 -5.65 -16.32 -18.84
C ALA A 72 -5.67 -15.91 -17.36
N GLU A 73 -5.60 -16.91 -16.49
CA GLU A 73 -5.46 -16.77 -15.06
C GLU A 73 -4.07 -17.26 -14.63
N PRO A 74 -3.36 -16.57 -13.72
CA PRO A 74 -2.04 -17.01 -13.29
C PRO A 74 -2.16 -18.25 -12.40
N ALA A 75 -1.40 -19.30 -12.73
CA ALA A 75 -1.56 -20.63 -12.14
C ALA A 75 -1.30 -20.73 -10.63
N ASN A 76 -0.49 -19.81 -10.07
CA ASN A 76 -0.10 -19.83 -8.66
C ASN A 76 -0.88 -18.80 -7.81
N PHE A 77 -1.90 -18.18 -8.38
CA PHE A 77 -2.82 -17.30 -7.67
C PHE A 77 -4.07 -18.08 -7.26
N ASN A 78 -4.61 -17.77 -6.10
CA ASN A 78 -5.85 -18.38 -5.64
C ASN A 78 -7.09 -17.77 -6.34
N SER A 79 -8.26 -18.32 -6.06
CA SER A 79 -9.52 -17.88 -6.70
C SER A 79 -9.93 -16.44 -6.37
N THR A 80 -9.33 -15.83 -5.35
CA THR A 80 -9.53 -14.43 -4.95
C THR A 80 -8.42 -13.49 -5.45
N GLY A 81 -7.53 -13.98 -6.31
CA GLY A 81 -6.48 -13.15 -6.93
C GLY A 81 -5.24 -12.94 -6.09
N GLY A 82 -5.05 -13.73 -5.02
CA GLY A 82 -3.88 -13.64 -4.14
C GLY A 82 -2.80 -14.67 -4.43
N ILE A 83 -1.54 -14.30 -4.22
CA ILE A 83 -0.40 -15.22 -4.20
C ILE A 83 0.19 -15.30 -2.80
N LYS A 84 0.21 -16.51 -2.24
CA LYS A 84 0.67 -16.77 -0.87
C LYS A 84 2.13 -17.20 -0.85
N ILE A 85 2.90 -16.65 0.10
CA ILE A 85 4.33 -16.89 0.28
C ILE A 85 4.58 -17.33 1.73
N GLY A 86 5.40 -18.34 1.91
CA GLY A 86 5.72 -18.93 3.21
C GLY A 86 7.21 -19.17 3.41
N THR A 87 7.53 -20.19 4.20
CA THR A 87 8.89 -20.54 4.62
C THR A 87 9.91 -20.49 3.49
N GLY A 88 11.05 -19.88 3.75
CA GLY A 88 12.12 -19.70 2.77
C GLY A 88 11.77 -18.70 1.65
N LEU A 89 10.73 -17.88 1.86
CA LEU A 89 10.17 -16.99 0.82
C LEU A 89 9.63 -17.77 -0.39
N LYS A 90 9.24 -19.02 -0.19
CA LYS A 90 8.69 -19.90 -1.23
C LYS A 90 7.19 -19.66 -1.41
N ALA A 91 6.75 -19.58 -2.65
CA ALA A 91 5.33 -19.45 -2.95
C ALA A 91 4.59 -20.78 -2.74
N TYR A 92 3.33 -20.68 -2.30
CA TYR A 92 2.38 -21.77 -2.39
C TYR A 92 1.96 -21.92 -3.85
N THR A 93 2.19 -23.10 -4.40
CA THR A 93 1.77 -23.43 -5.76
C THR A 93 0.91 -24.67 -5.75
N LYS A 94 0.29 -25.02 -6.89
CA LYS A 94 -0.48 -26.29 -6.99
C LYS A 94 0.36 -27.53 -6.66
N ASP A 95 1.68 -27.46 -6.87
CA ASP A 95 2.59 -28.60 -6.75
C ASP A 95 3.48 -28.53 -5.49
N PHE A 96 3.46 -27.39 -4.75
CA PHE A 96 4.34 -27.19 -3.61
C PHE A 96 3.69 -26.32 -2.52
N THR A 97 3.77 -26.81 -1.27
CA THR A 97 3.37 -26.09 -0.07
C THR A 97 4.55 -25.94 0.87
N PRO A 98 5.02 -24.71 1.14
CA PRO A 98 6.09 -24.48 2.11
C PRO A 98 5.73 -24.98 3.49
N THR A 99 6.63 -25.75 4.12
CA THR A 99 6.42 -26.26 5.48
C THR A 99 6.73 -25.16 6.50
N PRO A 100 5.78 -24.76 7.36
CA PRO A 100 6.03 -23.78 8.40
C PRO A 100 7.01 -24.29 9.46
N SER A 101 7.73 -23.38 10.11
CA SER A 101 8.57 -23.72 11.26
C SER A 101 7.81 -23.75 12.59
N VAL A 102 6.57 -23.29 12.59
CA VAL A 102 5.66 -23.26 13.74
C VAL A 102 4.34 -23.93 13.37
N THR A 103 3.62 -24.46 14.36
CA THR A 103 2.36 -25.18 14.12
C THR A 103 1.31 -24.32 13.42
N LYS A 104 1.24 -23.01 13.75
CA LYS A 104 0.28 -22.08 13.19
C LYS A 104 0.97 -20.74 12.90
N PRO A 105 1.54 -20.55 11.71
CA PRO A 105 2.12 -19.25 11.33
C PRO A 105 1.05 -18.16 11.32
N VAL A 106 1.45 -16.93 11.68
CA VAL A 106 0.56 -15.78 11.54
C VAL A 106 0.31 -15.52 10.06
N SER A 107 -0.95 -15.44 9.66
CA SER A 107 -1.34 -15.10 8.29
C SER A 107 -1.45 -13.59 8.14
N VAL A 108 -0.79 -13.04 7.14
CA VAL A 108 -0.91 -11.64 6.71
C VAL A 108 -1.41 -11.63 5.26
N ILE A 109 -2.53 -10.97 5.00
CA ILE A 109 -3.08 -10.79 3.65
C ILE A 109 -3.07 -9.29 3.37
N ILE A 110 -2.58 -8.87 2.21
CA ILE A 110 -2.40 -7.48 1.83
C ILE A 110 -3.07 -7.24 0.48
N TYR A 111 -4.15 -6.45 0.49
CA TYR A 111 -4.75 -5.90 -0.71
C TYR A 111 -4.07 -4.57 -1.01
N GLU A 112 -3.42 -4.49 -2.16
CA GLU A 112 -2.53 -3.38 -2.48
C GLU A 112 -2.65 -2.93 -3.94
N ASP A 113 -2.42 -1.64 -4.17
CA ASP A 113 -2.23 -1.09 -5.51
C ASP A 113 -0.81 -0.54 -5.61
N LEU A 114 -0.08 -0.97 -6.62
CA LEU A 114 1.34 -0.62 -6.81
C LEU A 114 1.57 0.87 -7.14
N GLN A 115 0.51 1.64 -7.40
CA GLN A 115 0.56 3.10 -7.52
C GLN A 115 0.23 3.81 -6.19
N CYS A 116 -0.33 3.10 -5.19
CA CYS A 116 -0.81 3.70 -3.96
C CYS A 116 0.33 4.18 -3.04
N PRO A 117 0.41 5.49 -2.70
CA PRO A 117 1.48 6.01 -1.83
C PRO A 117 1.40 5.46 -0.40
N VAL A 118 0.18 5.13 0.07
CA VAL A 118 -0.02 4.55 1.42
C VAL A 118 0.47 3.11 1.45
N CYS A 119 0.25 2.33 0.37
CA CYS A 119 0.85 1.00 0.22
C CYS A 119 2.38 1.06 0.23
N HIS A 120 2.97 2.02 -0.50
CA HIS A 120 4.40 2.27 -0.48
C HIS A 120 4.92 2.49 0.95
N GLN A 121 4.28 3.39 1.69
CA GLN A 121 4.66 3.70 3.07
C GLN A 121 4.66 2.46 3.97
N PHE A 122 3.64 1.61 3.82
CA PHE A 122 3.54 0.37 4.58
C PHE A 122 4.61 -0.65 4.15
N GLU A 123 4.72 -0.94 2.85
CA GLU A 123 5.60 -1.97 2.31
C GLU A 123 7.08 -1.64 2.56
N ILE A 124 7.54 -0.42 2.26
CA ILE A 124 8.95 -0.03 2.47
C ILE A 124 9.33 -0.12 3.95
N ALA A 125 8.45 0.27 4.86
CA ALA A 125 8.76 0.22 6.28
C ALA A 125 8.75 -1.20 6.86
N ASN A 126 7.96 -2.12 6.28
CA ASN A 126 7.73 -3.45 6.85
C ASN A 126 8.42 -4.58 6.10
N SER A 127 8.91 -4.36 4.86
CA SER A 127 9.47 -5.42 4.00
C SER A 127 10.58 -6.23 4.68
N ALA A 128 11.53 -5.59 5.36
CA ALA A 128 12.66 -6.29 5.99
C ALA A 128 12.21 -7.21 7.14
N GLN A 129 11.29 -6.74 7.98
CA GLN A 129 10.78 -7.57 9.08
C GLN A 129 9.86 -8.68 8.56
N MET A 130 9.00 -8.41 7.56
CA MET A 130 8.20 -9.46 6.91
C MET A 130 9.09 -10.52 6.25
N GLN A 131 10.12 -10.10 5.51
CA GLN A 131 11.10 -11.02 4.93
C GLN A 131 11.70 -11.94 5.99
N SER A 132 12.13 -11.38 7.14
CA SER A 132 12.70 -12.16 8.24
C SER A 132 11.71 -13.17 8.82
N TRP A 133 10.45 -12.78 9.02
CA TRP A 133 9.45 -13.69 9.61
C TRP A 133 8.97 -14.75 8.62
N VAL A 134 8.74 -14.37 7.36
CA VAL A 134 8.28 -15.29 6.32
C VAL A 134 9.37 -16.30 5.98
N SER A 135 10.62 -15.86 5.80
CA SER A 135 11.73 -16.79 5.51
C SER A 135 11.92 -17.83 6.60
N LYS A 136 11.65 -17.47 7.87
CA LYS A 136 11.69 -18.37 9.02
C LYS A 136 10.42 -19.21 9.19
N GLY A 137 9.42 -19.08 8.33
CA GLY A 137 8.15 -19.82 8.43
C GLY A 137 7.28 -19.48 9.63
N GLN A 138 7.47 -18.31 10.22
CA GLN A 138 6.72 -17.82 11.38
C GLN A 138 5.48 -17.04 10.97
N VAL A 139 5.51 -16.50 9.76
CA VAL A 139 4.45 -15.71 9.12
C VAL A 139 4.26 -16.24 7.71
N THR A 140 3.05 -16.19 7.18
CA THR A 140 2.78 -16.25 5.74
C THR A 140 2.30 -14.87 5.28
N VAL A 141 2.72 -14.44 4.10
CA VAL A 141 2.17 -13.25 3.46
C VAL A 141 1.45 -13.64 2.18
N GLU A 142 0.33 -12.99 1.90
CA GLU A 142 -0.44 -13.17 0.68
C GLU A 142 -0.71 -11.79 0.07
N TYR A 143 -0.24 -11.58 -1.16
CA TYR A 143 -0.41 -10.34 -1.89
C TYR A 143 -1.58 -10.44 -2.86
N HIS A 144 -2.49 -9.48 -2.78
CA HIS A 144 -3.62 -9.27 -3.68
C HIS A 144 -3.43 -7.97 -4.45
N PRO A 145 -2.77 -7.99 -5.62
CA PRO A 145 -2.59 -6.79 -6.41
C PRO A 145 -3.93 -6.31 -6.98
N LEU A 146 -4.16 -5.01 -6.89
CA LEU A 146 -5.31 -4.30 -7.44
C LEU A 146 -4.85 -3.20 -8.41
N SER A 147 -5.75 -2.70 -9.26
CA SER A 147 -5.44 -1.69 -10.28
C SER A 147 -6.48 -0.58 -10.37
N PHE A 148 -7.05 -0.16 -9.25
CA PHE A 148 -8.06 0.89 -9.27
C PHE A 148 -7.49 2.31 -9.40
N LEU A 149 -6.18 2.49 -9.18
CA LEU A 149 -5.50 3.78 -9.28
C LEU A 149 -4.89 4.06 -10.67
N ASP A 150 -5.29 3.34 -11.70
CA ASP A 150 -4.79 3.58 -13.07
C ASP A 150 -4.98 5.03 -13.54
N GLY A 151 -6.08 5.68 -13.13
CA GLY A 151 -6.33 7.08 -13.40
C GLY A 151 -5.35 8.06 -12.72
N ASN A 152 -4.57 7.60 -11.74
CA ASN A 152 -3.56 8.37 -11.04
C ASN A 152 -2.17 8.30 -11.71
N SER A 153 -2.06 7.70 -12.88
CA SER A 153 -0.85 7.68 -13.70
C SER A 153 -1.16 7.98 -15.17
N GLN A 154 -0.17 8.49 -15.90
CA GLN A 154 -0.36 8.83 -17.32
C GLN A 154 -0.40 7.61 -18.24
N ASN A 155 0.00 6.41 -17.74
CA ASN A 155 0.14 5.20 -18.55
C ASN A 155 -0.37 3.93 -17.86
N ALA A 156 -1.39 4.06 -17.00
CA ALA A 156 -2.01 2.94 -16.28
C ALA A 156 -0.96 2.06 -15.53
N TYR A 157 -0.16 2.69 -14.68
CA TYR A 157 0.93 2.01 -13.99
C TYR A 157 0.43 0.88 -13.08
N SER A 158 -0.69 1.06 -12.35
CA SER A 158 -1.27 0.01 -11.50
C SER A 158 -1.51 -1.29 -12.26
N SER A 159 -2.20 -1.21 -13.41
CA SER A 159 -2.46 -2.38 -14.27
C SER A 159 -1.17 -2.99 -14.83
N ARG A 160 -0.20 -2.18 -15.27
CA ARG A 160 1.03 -2.70 -15.86
C ARG A 160 1.94 -3.34 -14.81
N ALA A 161 2.13 -2.69 -13.67
CA ALA A 161 2.92 -3.23 -12.58
C ALA A 161 2.25 -4.47 -11.95
N GLY A 162 0.92 -4.45 -11.75
CA GLY A 162 0.17 -5.60 -11.26
C GLY A 162 0.24 -6.79 -12.22
N ASN A 163 0.09 -6.57 -13.53
CA ASN A 163 0.30 -7.63 -14.52
C ASN A 163 1.75 -8.17 -14.47
N ALA A 164 2.76 -7.31 -14.34
CA ALA A 164 4.15 -7.76 -14.24
C ALA A 164 4.40 -8.59 -12.97
N LEU A 165 3.81 -8.21 -11.83
CA LEU A 165 3.85 -9.00 -10.60
C LEU A 165 3.18 -10.38 -10.80
N MET A 166 2.02 -10.43 -11.45
CA MET A 166 1.36 -11.68 -11.79
C MET A 166 2.18 -12.55 -12.74
N CYS A 167 2.91 -11.95 -13.70
CA CYS A 167 3.83 -12.68 -14.57
C CYS A 167 4.97 -13.32 -13.76
N VAL A 168 5.55 -12.60 -12.81
CA VAL A 168 6.56 -13.17 -11.90
C VAL A 168 5.94 -14.28 -11.05
N GLY A 169 4.80 -14.03 -10.42
CA GLY A 169 4.10 -15.04 -9.60
C GLY A 169 3.75 -16.31 -10.36
N ASN A 170 3.49 -16.21 -11.68
CA ASN A 170 3.21 -17.38 -12.51
C ASN A 170 4.45 -18.16 -12.94
N PHE A 171 5.51 -17.47 -13.36
CA PHE A 171 6.68 -18.10 -13.99
C PHE A 171 7.91 -18.23 -13.08
N ALA A 172 7.97 -17.42 -12.03
CA ALA A 172 9.05 -17.38 -11.05
C ALA A 172 8.48 -17.10 -9.64
N PRO A 173 7.57 -17.97 -9.14
CA PRO A 173 6.72 -17.67 -7.98
C PRO A 173 7.52 -17.36 -6.71
N ASP A 174 8.67 -17.98 -6.50
CA ASP A 174 9.52 -17.76 -5.33
C ASP A 174 10.17 -16.37 -5.29
N GLN A 175 10.21 -15.65 -6.40
CA GLN A 175 10.73 -14.30 -6.50
C GLN A 175 9.64 -13.23 -6.31
N THR A 176 8.39 -13.61 -6.12
CA THR A 176 7.26 -12.67 -6.02
C THR A 176 7.44 -11.68 -4.87
N PHE A 177 7.83 -12.17 -3.69
CA PHE A 177 8.09 -11.30 -2.53
C PHE A 177 9.16 -10.24 -2.83
N ALA A 178 10.28 -10.66 -3.41
CA ALA A 178 11.37 -9.75 -3.75
C ALA A 178 10.97 -8.76 -4.84
N TYR A 179 10.23 -9.22 -5.85
CA TYR A 179 9.80 -8.36 -6.95
C TYR A 179 8.73 -7.34 -6.49
N ASN A 180 7.80 -7.72 -5.61
CA ASN A 180 6.86 -6.79 -5.00
C ASN A 180 7.60 -5.65 -4.29
N ASN A 181 8.60 -5.97 -3.47
CA ASN A 181 9.42 -4.96 -2.80
C ASN A 181 10.16 -4.04 -3.78
N ILE A 182 10.70 -4.57 -4.88
CA ILE A 182 11.37 -3.78 -5.92
C ILE A 182 10.38 -2.83 -6.60
N LEU A 183 9.16 -3.27 -6.89
CA LEU A 183 8.14 -2.41 -7.49
C LEU A 183 7.82 -1.21 -6.59
N TYR A 184 7.74 -1.40 -5.26
CA TYR A 184 7.57 -0.30 -4.33
C TYR A 184 8.80 0.60 -4.20
N GLN A 185 10.02 0.05 -4.24
CA GLN A 185 11.24 0.86 -4.24
C GLN A 185 11.33 1.81 -5.45
N TYR A 186 10.78 1.40 -6.60
CA TYR A 186 10.73 2.18 -7.84
C TYR A 186 9.34 2.73 -8.15
N GLN A 187 8.45 2.79 -7.14
CA GLN A 187 7.11 3.34 -7.33
C GLN A 187 7.17 4.78 -7.85
N PRO A 188 6.51 5.10 -8.96
CA PRO A 188 6.48 6.46 -9.48
C PRO A 188 5.57 7.35 -8.62
N ALA A 189 5.84 8.65 -8.63
CA ALA A 189 4.91 9.63 -8.11
C ALA A 189 3.58 9.58 -8.88
N GLU A 190 2.48 9.83 -8.20
CA GLU A 190 1.17 9.98 -8.84
C GLU A 190 1.21 11.06 -9.93
N GLN A 191 0.36 10.95 -10.94
CA GLN A 191 0.25 11.86 -12.09
C GLN A 191 1.50 11.88 -13.00
N THR A 192 2.41 10.89 -12.87
CA THR A 192 3.55 10.72 -13.78
C THR A 192 3.35 9.53 -14.71
N ALA A 193 4.20 9.41 -15.74
CA ALA A 193 4.16 8.27 -16.65
C ALA A 193 4.58 6.94 -16.00
N GLY A 194 5.40 6.99 -14.97
CA GLY A 194 5.96 5.81 -14.32
C GLY A 194 6.87 4.96 -15.22
N PRO A 195 7.48 3.90 -14.67
CA PRO A 195 8.28 2.93 -15.43
C PRO A 195 7.49 2.29 -16.57
N ASP A 196 8.09 2.14 -17.73
CA ASP A 196 7.54 1.40 -18.87
C ASP A 196 7.69 -0.12 -18.69
N ASP A 197 7.16 -0.91 -19.63
CA ASP A 197 7.21 -2.37 -19.56
C ASP A 197 8.66 -2.90 -19.61
N THR A 198 9.57 -2.20 -20.30
CA THR A 198 10.98 -2.53 -20.34
C THR A 198 11.64 -2.32 -18.98
N ALA A 199 11.33 -1.22 -18.31
CA ALA A 199 11.81 -0.93 -16.96
C ALA A 199 11.27 -1.96 -15.95
N LEU A 200 9.98 -2.31 -16.02
CA LEU A 200 9.36 -3.35 -15.18
C LEU A 200 10.07 -4.70 -15.36
N ILE A 201 10.42 -5.08 -16.60
CA ILE A 201 11.18 -6.30 -16.89
C ILE A 201 12.60 -6.21 -16.31
N ASN A 202 13.26 -5.05 -16.42
CA ASN A 202 14.61 -4.86 -15.89
C ASN A 202 14.63 -4.93 -14.34
N PHE A 203 13.60 -4.46 -13.66
CA PHE A 203 13.47 -4.58 -12.21
C PHE A 203 13.40 -6.04 -11.73
N MET A 204 12.95 -6.97 -12.56
CA MET A 204 12.92 -8.39 -12.24
C MET A 204 14.31 -8.97 -11.96
N ALA A 205 15.34 -8.48 -12.66
CA ALA A 205 16.72 -8.90 -12.39
C ALA A 205 17.17 -8.54 -10.98
N ASN A 206 16.76 -7.37 -10.47
CA ASN A 206 17.04 -6.95 -9.09
C ASN A 206 16.35 -7.83 -8.04
N ALA A 207 15.24 -8.48 -8.42
CA ALA A 207 14.54 -9.46 -7.59
C ALA A 207 15.06 -10.89 -7.75
N GLY A 208 16.10 -11.11 -8.53
CA GLY A 208 16.67 -12.44 -8.80
C GLY A 208 15.85 -13.29 -9.77
N VAL A 209 14.94 -12.70 -10.54
CA VAL A 209 14.16 -13.40 -11.56
C VAL A 209 15.03 -13.66 -12.79
N GLN A 210 15.08 -14.91 -13.24
CA GLN A 210 15.63 -15.26 -14.56
C GLN A 210 14.58 -14.93 -15.63
N VAL A 211 14.78 -13.80 -16.30
CA VAL A 211 13.80 -13.26 -17.26
C VAL A 211 13.83 -14.08 -18.56
N THR A 212 12.91 -15.01 -18.70
CA THR A 212 12.70 -15.82 -19.90
C THR A 212 11.89 -15.06 -20.95
N GLN A 213 11.84 -15.59 -22.20
CA GLN A 213 10.97 -15.03 -23.22
C GLN A 213 9.48 -15.09 -22.83
N ALA A 214 9.05 -16.15 -22.14
CA ALA A 214 7.68 -16.29 -21.64
C ALA A 214 7.30 -15.15 -20.68
N ILE A 215 8.21 -14.75 -19.76
CA ILE A 215 7.99 -13.63 -18.86
C ILE A 215 7.92 -12.31 -19.65
N ARG A 216 8.84 -12.07 -20.60
CA ARG A 216 8.82 -10.87 -21.45
C ARG A 216 7.50 -10.75 -22.22
N ASP A 217 7.08 -11.83 -22.84
CA ASP A 217 5.82 -11.90 -23.58
C ASP A 217 4.61 -11.66 -22.66
N CYS A 218 4.64 -12.23 -21.46
CA CYS A 218 3.57 -12.05 -20.46
C CYS A 218 3.42 -10.56 -20.08
N VAL A 219 4.52 -9.86 -19.82
CA VAL A 219 4.49 -8.44 -19.46
C VAL A 219 4.05 -7.59 -20.64
N THR A 220 4.70 -7.71 -21.78
CA THR A 220 4.46 -6.85 -22.95
C THR A 220 3.07 -7.08 -23.60
N LYS A 221 2.56 -8.32 -23.55
CA LYS A 221 1.22 -8.67 -24.02
C LYS A 221 0.13 -8.46 -22.95
N LYS A 222 0.49 -8.01 -21.74
CA LYS A 222 -0.44 -7.79 -20.62
C LYS A 222 -1.33 -9.02 -20.37
N THR A 223 -0.71 -10.20 -20.33
CA THR A 223 -1.41 -11.50 -20.33
C THR A 223 -2.45 -11.62 -19.24
N TYR A 224 -2.20 -11.10 -18.05
CA TYR A 224 -3.10 -11.15 -16.89
C TYR A 224 -3.86 -9.85 -16.63
N GLY A 225 -3.81 -8.88 -17.56
CA GLY A 225 -4.48 -7.58 -17.38
C GLY A 225 -5.98 -7.69 -17.16
N ASN A 226 -6.67 -8.55 -17.94
CA ASN A 226 -8.12 -8.80 -17.77
C ASN A 226 -8.41 -9.50 -16.43
N TYR A 227 -7.58 -10.45 -16.03
CA TYR A 227 -7.72 -11.11 -14.73
C TYR A 227 -7.56 -10.12 -13.59
N LEU A 228 -6.52 -9.29 -13.60
CA LEU A 228 -6.29 -8.24 -12.61
C LEU A 228 -7.46 -7.27 -12.52
N SER A 229 -7.97 -6.79 -13.66
CA SER A 229 -9.14 -5.90 -13.71
C SER A 229 -10.38 -6.56 -13.13
N LYS A 230 -10.62 -7.85 -13.46
CA LYS A 230 -11.73 -8.63 -12.90
C LYS A 230 -11.60 -8.81 -11.39
N MET A 231 -10.40 -9.12 -10.88
CA MET A 231 -10.17 -9.26 -9.44
C MET A 231 -10.31 -7.91 -8.73
N THR A 232 -9.82 -6.82 -9.32
CA THR A 232 -10.02 -5.47 -8.80
C THR A 232 -11.51 -5.13 -8.68
N ALA A 233 -12.30 -5.36 -9.72
CA ALA A 233 -13.74 -5.11 -9.71
C ALA A 233 -14.46 -6.02 -8.70
N TYR A 234 -14.05 -7.28 -8.59
CA TYR A 234 -14.58 -8.22 -7.62
C TYR A 234 -14.34 -7.72 -6.19
N GLU A 235 -13.10 -7.41 -5.84
CA GLU A 235 -12.71 -6.97 -4.49
C GLU A 235 -13.37 -5.63 -4.13
N MET A 236 -13.57 -4.73 -5.07
CA MET A 236 -14.24 -3.44 -4.82
C MET A 236 -15.76 -3.52 -4.70
N THR A 237 -16.39 -4.61 -5.10
CA THR A 237 -17.86 -4.73 -5.10
C THR A 237 -18.40 -5.80 -4.18
N HIS A 238 -17.60 -6.79 -3.81
CA HIS A 238 -18.02 -7.89 -2.95
C HIS A 238 -17.73 -7.57 -1.48
N LYS A 239 -18.79 -7.55 -0.68
CA LYS A 239 -18.63 -7.45 0.76
C LYS A 239 -18.16 -8.79 1.29
N ALA A 240 -16.96 -8.76 1.81
CA ALA A 240 -16.47 -9.69 2.80
C ALA A 240 -15.83 -10.99 2.34
N ILE A 241 -14.57 -11.05 2.59
CA ILE A 241 -13.95 -12.27 3.08
C ILE A 241 -14.38 -12.38 4.56
N ASP A 242 -15.17 -13.41 4.91
CA ASP A 242 -15.59 -13.73 6.29
C ASP A 242 -16.25 -12.60 7.10
N GLY A 243 -17.17 -11.82 6.51
CA GLY A 243 -17.87 -10.75 7.22
C GLY A 243 -17.08 -9.45 7.33
N ILE A 244 -15.86 -9.37 6.78
CA ILE A 244 -15.07 -8.16 6.69
C ILE A 244 -15.50 -7.40 5.43
N THR A 245 -15.75 -6.11 5.57
CA THR A 245 -16.05 -5.23 4.43
C THR A 245 -14.91 -5.30 3.42
N THR A 246 -15.26 -5.39 2.16
CA THR A 246 -14.35 -5.24 1.00
C THR A 246 -13.40 -4.09 1.24
N PRO A 247 -12.15 -4.17 0.77
CA PRO A 247 -11.25 -3.03 0.83
C PRO A 247 -11.89 -1.86 0.09
N ASP A 248 -12.31 -0.85 0.84
CA ASP A 248 -12.74 0.44 0.31
C ASP A 248 -11.54 1.36 0.08
N HIS A 249 -10.35 0.89 0.45
CA HIS A 249 -9.06 1.59 0.32
C HIS A 249 -7.89 0.59 0.26
N THR A 250 -6.73 1.06 -0.18
CA THR A 250 -5.47 0.32 -0.10
C THR A 250 -4.42 1.08 0.73
N PRO A 251 -3.55 0.37 1.46
CA PRO A 251 -3.60 -1.08 1.66
C PRO A 251 -4.73 -1.47 2.62
N THR A 252 -5.45 -2.54 2.32
CA THR A 252 -6.23 -3.26 3.32
C THR A 252 -5.42 -4.47 3.77
N ILE A 253 -5.20 -4.58 5.07
CA ILE A 253 -4.32 -5.60 5.64
C ILE A 253 -5.13 -6.46 6.61
N LEU A 254 -5.09 -7.77 6.41
CA LEU A 254 -5.68 -8.72 7.35
C LEU A 254 -4.57 -9.47 8.07
N VAL A 255 -4.71 -9.60 9.38
CA VAL A 255 -3.81 -10.41 10.22
C VAL A 255 -4.64 -11.49 10.90
N ASN A 256 -4.39 -12.75 10.58
CA ASN A 256 -5.21 -13.90 11.00
C ASN A 256 -6.70 -13.71 10.72
N GLY A 257 -7.04 -13.11 9.57
CA GLY A 257 -8.41 -12.85 9.14
C GLY A 257 -9.07 -11.61 9.74
N ALA A 258 -8.43 -10.89 10.68
CA ALA A 258 -8.94 -9.65 11.23
C ALA A 258 -8.28 -8.43 10.56
N VAL A 259 -9.06 -7.37 10.31
CA VAL A 259 -8.52 -6.13 9.74
C VAL A 259 -7.48 -5.53 10.69
N TYR A 260 -6.28 -5.33 10.18
CA TYR A 260 -5.26 -4.55 10.86
C TYR A 260 -5.49 -3.06 10.61
N ALA A 261 -6.08 -2.39 11.60
CA ALA A 261 -6.37 -0.96 11.50
C ALA A 261 -5.09 -0.13 11.51
N TRP A 262 -4.71 0.38 10.34
CA TRP A 262 -3.55 1.23 10.13
C TRP A 262 -3.82 2.25 8.99
N PRO A 263 -3.34 3.49 9.13
CA PRO A 263 -2.74 4.10 10.32
C PRO A 263 -3.80 4.50 11.36
N GLN A 264 -3.45 4.48 12.67
CA GLN A 264 -4.34 5.00 13.72
C GLN A 264 -3.93 6.40 14.21
N SER A 265 -2.76 6.87 13.78
CA SER A 265 -2.22 8.20 14.11
C SER A 265 -1.24 8.67 13.04
N ASP A 266 -0.93 9.97 13.03
CA ASP A 266 0.11 10.51 12.15
C ASP A 266 1.48 9.85 12.41
N ALA A 267 1.78 9.48 13.66
CA ALA A 267 3.01 8.79 14.02
C ALA A 267 3.06 7.36 13.44
N ASP A 268 1.95 6.62 13.50
CA ASP A 268 1.85 5.30 12.87
C ASP A 268 2.02 5.37 11.34
N TYR A 269 1.48 6.43 10.72
CA TYR A 269 1.64 6.63 9.27
C TYR A 269 3.09 6.91 8.91
N GLN A 270 3.78 7.76 9.69
CA GLN A 270 5.19 8.11 9.43
C GLN A 270 6.16 6.97 9.73
N ASN A 271 5.82 6.08 10.66
CA ASN A 271 6.65 4.92 11.02
C ASN A 271 5.77 3.72 11.39
N PRO A 272 5.26 2.97 10.39
CA PRO A 272 4.35 1.85 10.62
C PRO A 272 5.02 0.61 11.24
N ALA A 273 6.33 0.44 11.06
CA ALA A 273 7.03 -0.80 11.40
C ALA A 273 6.93 -1.22 12.89
N PRO A 274 7.10 -0.34 13.90
CA PRO A 274 7.06 -0.76 15.29
C PRO A 274 5.73 -1.33 15.72
N ARG A 275 4.62 -0.71 15.28
CA ARG A 275 3.28 -1.14 15.63
C ARG A 275 2.91 -2.44 14.95
N PHE A 276 3.24 -2.59 13.69
CA PHE A 276 3.04 -3.85 12.97
C PHE A 276 3.83 -4.98 13.61
N ALA A 277 5.12 -4.72 13.96
CA ALA A 277 5.94 -5.69 14.69
C ALA A 277 5.33 -6.09 16.03
N GLN A 278 4.81 -5.13 16.81
CA GLN A 278 4.15 -5.42 18.09
C GLN A 278 2.95 -6.36 17.89
N THR A 279 2.11 -6.09 16.90
CA THR A 279 0.94 -6.92 16.58
C THR A 279 1.35 -8.34 16.19
N ILE A 280 2.29 -8.48 15.25
CA ILE A 280 2.75 -9.78 14.78
C ILE A 280 3.42 -10.57 15.90
N ASN A 281 4.30 -9.93 16.69
CA ASN A 281 5.00 -10.59 17.80
C ASN A 281 4.04 -11.08 18.90
N ALA A 282 3.02 -10.29 19.23
CA ALA A 282 1.99 -10.69 20.19
C ALA A 282 1.18 -11.93 19.74
N LEU A 283 0.99 -12.10 18.43
CA LEU A 283 0.31 -13.29 17.88
C LEU A 283 1.26 -14.50 17.79
N ARG A 284 2.52 -14.27 17.44
CA ARG A 284 3.53 -15.33 17.37
C ARG A 284 3.86 -15.93 18.73
N SER A 285 3.79 -15.15 19.80
CA SER A 285 4.04 -15.64 21.17
C SER A 285 2.96 -16.60 21.71
N LYS A 286 1.83 -16.70 21.00
CA LYS A 286 0.70 -17.58 21.35
C LYS A 286 0.68 -18.89 20.55
N ASN A 287 1.57 -19.05 19.59
CA ASN A 287 1.72 -20.20 18.69
C ASN A 287 3.01 -20.97 18.96
#